data_cb0c9cdc8498ca039b768aebc5a084f3
#
_entry.id   cb0c9cdc8498ca039b768aebc5a084f3
#
_cell.length_a   1.000
_cell.length_b   1.000
_cell.length_c   1.000
_cell.angle_alpha   90.00
_cell.angle_beta   90.00
_cell.angle_gamma   90.00
#
_symmetry.space_group_name_H-M   'P 1'
#
loop_
_entity.id
_entity.type
_entity.pdbx_description
1 polymer ?
#
loop_
_entity_poly.entity_id
_entity_poly.type
_entity_poly.pdbx_seq_one_letter_code
_entity_poly.pdbx_strand_id
1 'polypeptide(L)'
;MTHQSIKKKSFLNLVLLILSGELIFLLPYVLARVFRPTFLEVFDLNNFELGSLFSVYGIVALLSYVYGGVISDKYPPRKLIAISLFFTAFGGVVFATYPSFLVLQILYGYWGFTTVFLFWGAMIKATRIWGGTNSQGQAFSFLDGGRGLVAASMSSIGVLIFSFFLVTEIELTTLSQRKEAFRYVILFSSFIVFFTGFIILFLMKNKEDTVQTTNNFSSISQIKKTLKIPSVWLIMIIIVSAYVGYKVTDIYSLYASEVMLFDDLESANIGRCNCTLDL
;
A
#
# COMPACT_ATOMS: atom_id res chain seq x y z
N MET A 1 8.51 -27.45 -26.26
CA MET A 1 9.40 -26.48 -25.59
C MET A 1 8.73 -25.14 -25.23
N THR A 2 7.49 -24.85 -25.66
CA THR A 2 6.83 -23.55 -25.49
C THR A 2 6.09 -23.37 -24.14
N HIS A 3 5.59 -24.44 -23.52
CA HIS A 3 4.75 -24.36 -22.32
C HIS A 3 5.49 -23.95 -21.03
N GLN A 4 6.74 -24.41 -20.83
CA GLN A 4 7.54 -24.05 -19.64
C GLN A 4 8.05 -22.59 -19.68
N SER A 5 8.39 -22.08 -20.87
CA SER A 5 8.85 -20.71 -21.04
C SER A 5 7.72 -19.68 -20.81
N ILE A 6 6.49 -20.01 -21.18
CA ILE A 6 5.31 -19.15 -20.96
C ILE A 6 4.94 -19.14 -19.47
N LYS A 7 5.02 -20.27 -18.79
CA LYS A 7 4.73 -20.39 -17.35
C LYS A 7 5.73 -19.58 -16.50
N LYS A 8 7.02 -19.63 -16.82
CA LYS A 8 8.07 -18.89 -16.09
C LYS A 8 7.96 -17.37 -16.26
N LYS A 9 7.62 -16.90 -17.46
CA LYS A 9 7.38 -15.46 -17.73
C LYS A 9 6.12 -14.92 -17.04
N SER A 10 5.11 -15.75 -16.87
CA SER A 10 3.89 -15.45 -16.15
C SER A 10 4.14 -15.30 -14.65
N PHE A 11 4.97 -16.16 -14.05
CA PHE A 11 5.30 -16.12 -12.62
C PHE A 11 6.05 -14.85 -12.22
N LEU A 12 7.02 -14.39 -13.00
CA LEU A 12 7.72 -13.14 -12.71
C LEU A 12 6.76 -11.94 -12.66
N ASN A 13 5.81 -11.85 -13.59
CA ASN A 13 4.82 -10.78 -13.57
C ASN A 13 3.95 -10.81 -12.30
N LEU A 14 3.58 -11.99 -11.81
CA LEU A 14 2.84 -12.12 -10.55
C LEU A 14 3.66 -11.63 -9.36
N VAL A 15 4.91 -12.06 -9.25
CA VAL A 15 5.82 -11.59 -8.18
C VAL A 15 5.98 -10.09 -8.20
N LEU A 16 6.14 -9.49 -9.39
CA LEU A 16 6.23 -8.04 -9.54
C LEU A 16 4.94 -7.32 -9.13
N LEU A 17 3.78 -7.90 -9.43
CA LEU A 17 2.49 -7.37 -8.99
C LEU A 17 2.32 -7.44 -7.48
N ILE A 18 2.69 -8.57 -6.87
CA ILE A 18 2.68 -8.77 -5.42
C ILE A 18 3.58 -7.72 -4.73
N LEU A 19 4.83 -7.60 -5.17
CA LEU A 19 5.77 -6.63 -4.62
C LEU A 19 5.25 -5.21 -4.74
N SER A 20 4.88 -4.79 -5.94
CA SER A 20 4.37 -3.42 -6.15
C SER A 20 3.07 -3.17 -5.40
N GLY A 21 2.19 -4.20 -5.33
CA GLY A 21 0.88 -4.12 -4.70
C GLY A 21 0.91 -3.83 -3.21
N GLU A 22 1.99 -4.21 -2.52
CA GLU A 22 2.18 -3.89 -1.11
C GLU A 22 3.11 -2.70 -0.90
N LEU A 23 4.22 -2.63 -1.62
CA LEU A 23 5.20 -1.57 -1.44
C LEU A 23 4.63 -0.16 -1.70
N ILE A 24 3.61 -0.03 -2.53
CA ILE A 24 2.92 1.25 -2.76
C ILE A 24 2.27 1.80 -1.48
N PHE A 25 1.86 0.93 -0.55
CA PHE A 25 1.23 1.29 0.73
C PHE A 25 2.22 1.37 1.89
N LEU A 26 3.50 1.07 1.66
CA LEU A 26 4.52 1.05 2.72
C LEU A 26 4.60 2.40 3.44
N LEU A 27 4.71 3.49 2.69
CA LEU A 27 4.84 4.84 3.24
C LEU A 27 3.54 5.36 3.90
N PRO A 28 2.37 5.31 3.25
CA PRO A 28 1.17 5.91 3.83
C PRO A 28 0.53 5.09 4.96
N TYR A 29 0.74 3.77 5.01
CA TYR A 29 0.03 2.93 5.96
C TYR A 29 0.91 2.03 6.81
N VAL A 30 1.83 1.27 6.20
CA VAL A 30 2.58 0.23 6.92
C VAL A 30 3.45 0.84 8.01
N LEU A 31 4.14 1.96 7.72
CA LEU A 31 4.97 2.64 8.72
C LEU A 31 4.15 3.15 9.90
N ALA A 32 2.99 3.75 9.64
CA ALA A 32 2.10 4.24 10.69
C ALA A 32 1.44 3.11 11.51
N ARG A 33 1.28 1.90 10.92
CA ARG A 33 0.76 0.72 11.62
C ARG A 33 1.83 0.09 12.53
N VAL A 34 3.02 -0.15 11.98
CA VAL A 34 4.10 -0.87 12.66
C VAL A 34 4.71 -0.02 13.77
N PHE A 35 5.01 1.24 13.47
CA PHE A 35 5.69 2.16 14.39
C PHE A 35 4.74 3.21 14.98
N ARG A 36 3.49 2.84 15.28
CA ARG A 36 2.48 3.84 15.66
C ARG A 36 2.88 4.73 16.84
N PRO A 37 3.41 4.22 17.98
CA PRO A 37 3.86 5.08 19.07
C PRO A 37 4.97 6.05 18.62
N THR A 38 6.02 5.52 18.02
CA THR A 38 7.13 6.31 17.47
C THR A 38 6.65 7.34 16.45
N PHE A 39 5.72 6.93 15.56
CA PHE A 39 5.15 7.80 14.54
C PHE A 39 4.45 9.01 15.16
N LEU A 40 3.59 8.79 16.16
CA LEU A 40 2.88 9.85 16.86
C LEU A 40 3.85 10.81 17.54
N GLU A 41 4.86 10.28 18.21
CA GLU A 41 5.87 11.07 18.92
C GLU A 41 6.75 11.90 17.97
N VAL A 42 7.29 11.29 16.91
CA VAL A 42 8.25 11.99 16.02
C VAL A 42 7.60 13.06 15.16
N PHE A 43 6.31 12.91 14.82
CA PHE A 43 5.54 13.90 14.07
C PHE A 43 4.76 14.85 14.99
N ASP A 44 4.84 14.68 16.31
CA ASP A 44 4.09 15.45 17.31
C ASP A 44 2.57 15.44 17.03
N LEU A 45 2.02 14.24 16.89
CA LEU A 45 0.62 13.99 16.55
C LEU A 45 -0.09 13.20 17.65
N ASN A 46 -1.35 13.48 17.81
CA ASN A 46 -2.25 12.61 18.56
C ASN A 46 -3.00 11.63 17.63
N ASN A 47 -3.71 10.66 18.22
CA ASN A 47 -4.46 9.63 17.47
C ASN A 47 -5.58 10.22 16.59
N PHE A 48 -6.20 11.33 16.99
CA PHE A 48 -7.22 12.00 16.20
C PHE A 48 -6.62 12.67 14.96
N GLU A 49 -5.48 13.31 15.09
CA GLU A 49 -4.75 13.93 13.99
C GLU A 49 -4.29 12.88 12.98
N LEU A 50 -3.73 11.75 13.44
CA LEU A 50 -3.39 10.63 12.55
C LEU A 50 -4.65 10.09 11.84
N GLY A 51 -5.77 9.95 12.54
CA GLY A 51 -7.05 9.58 11.93
C GLY A 51 -7.52 10.57 10.87
N SER A 52 -7.28 11.87 11.08
CA SER A 52 -7.60 12.91 10.09
C SER A 52 -6.74 12.80 8.82
N LEU A 53 -5.44 12.45 8.95
CA LEU A 53 -4.57 12.18 7.79
C LEU A 53 -5.13 11.03 6.94
N PHE A 54 -5.51 9.92 7.58
CA PHE A 54 -6.15 8.80 6.88
C PHE A 54 -7.50 9.17 6.26
N SER A 55 -8.24 10.07 6.88
CA SER A 55 -9.52 10.58 6.33
C SER A 55 -9.30 11.39 5.07
N VAL A 56 -8.31 12.29 5.06
CA VAL A 56 -7.93 13.06 3.86
C VAL A 56 -7.50 12.13 2.74
N TYR A 57 -6.64 11.14 3.04
CA TYR A 57 -6.28 10.10 2.08
C TYR A 57 -7.53 9.41 1.52
N GLY A 58 -8.44 8.96 2.39
CA GLY A 58 -9.66 8.23 2.01
C GLY A 58 -10.60 9.04 1.11
N ILE A 59 -10.77 10.34 1.39
CA ILE A 59 -11.60 11.24 0.56
C ILE A 59 -11.00 11.37 -0.85
N VAL A 60 -9.69 11.62 -0.95
CA VAL A 60 -9.01 11.73 -2.25
C VAL A 60 -9.02 10.38 -2.98
N ALA A 61 -8.81 9.27 -2.26
CA ALA A 61 -8.89 7.93 -2.82
C ALA A 61 -10.28 7.63 -3.40
N LEU A 62 -11.35 7.99 -2.68
CA LEU A 62 -12.74 7.81 -3.14
C LEU A 62 -12.98 8.53 -4.48
N LEU A 63 -12.55 9.78 -4.60
CA LEU A 63 -12.64 10.54 -5.84
C LEU A 63 -11.77 9.91 -6.95
N SER A 64 -10.61 9.40 -6.58
CA SER A 64 -9.65 8.76 -7.48
C SER A 64 -10.18 7.46 -8.07
N TYR A 65 -10.97 6.68 -7.35
CA TYR A 65 -11.60 5.44 -7.87
C TYR A 65 -12.50 5.71 -9.08
N VAL A 66 -13.23 6.83 -9.08
CA VAL A 66 -14.17 7.16 -10.15
C VAL A 66 -13.45 7.36 -11.49
N TYR A 67 -12.33 8.03 -11.47
CA TYR A 67 -11.58 8.39 -12.69
C TYR A 67 -10.41 7.47 -12.99
N GLY A 68 -9.84 6.83 -11.98
CA GLY A 68 -8.68 5.93 -12.10
C GLY A 68 -8.96 4.71 -12.97
N GLY A 69 -10.18 4.17 -12.93
CA GLY A 69 -10.62 3.09 -13.81
C GLY A 69 -10.49 3.45 -15.29
N VAL A 70 -10.94 4.64 -15.67
CA VAL A 70 -10.89 5.14 -17.07
C VAL A 70 -9.44 5.30 -17.55
N ILE A 71 -8.55 5.77 -16.68
CA ILE A 71 -7.11 5.92 -17.00
C ILE A 71 -6.46 4.54 -17.14
N SER A 72 -6.77 3.61 -16.25
CA SER A 72 -6.23 2.25 -16.30
C SER A 72 -6.64 1.49 -17.58
N ASP A 73 -7.82 1.79 -18.13
CA ASP A 73 -8.27 1.18 -19.39
C ASP A 73 -7.48 1.72 -20.60
N LYS A 74 -7.11 3.00 -20.59
CA LYS A 74 -6.42 3.65 -21.73
C LYS A 74 -4.93 3.36 -21.80
N TYR A 75 -4.27 3.19 -20.66
CA TYR A 75 -2.83 3.08 -20.59
C TYR A 75 -2.38 1.67 -20.17
N PRO A 76 -1.16 1.24 -20.62
CA PRO A 76 -0.62 -0.05 -20.22
C PRO A 76 -0.31 -0.07 -18.72
N PRO A 77 -0.73 -1.14 -17.99
CA PRO A 77 -0.58 -1.25 -16.53
C PRO A 77 0.86 -1.00 -16.05
N ARG A 78 1.85 -1.52 -16.78
CA ARG A 78 3.27 -1.37 -16.46
C ARG A 78 3.68 0.09 -16.26
N LYS A 79 3.26 0.98 -17.15
CA LYS A 79 3.62 2.41 -17.07
C LYS A 79 2.93 3.09 -15.89
N LEU A 80 1.64 2.83 -15.70
CA LEU A 80 0.88 3.44 -14.61
C LEU A 80 1.40 2.99 -13.24
N ILE A 81 1.67 1.70 -13.06
CA ILE A 81 2.24 1.15 -11.82
C ILE A 81 3.61 1.79 -11.54
N ALA A 82 4.51 1.84 -12.53
CA ALA A 82 5.84 2.43 -12.35
C ALA A 82 5.77 3.93 -12.00
N ILE A 83 4.97 4.71 -12.72
CA ILE A 83 4.80 6.15 -12.46
C ILE A 83 4.23 6.38 -11.05
N SER A 84 3.24 5.58 -10.66
CA SER A 84 2.66 5.65 -9.32
C SER A 84 3.70 5.41 -8.23
N LEU A 85 4.53 4.37 -8.37
CA LEU A 85 5.61 4.06 -7.42
C LEU A 85 6.63 5.21 -7.32
N PHE A 86 7.03 5.81 -8.44
CA PHE A 86 7.93 6.95 -8.42
C PHE A 86 7.34 8.15 -7.68
N PHE A 87 6.09 8.49 -7.98
CA PHE A 87 5.43 9.60 -7.30
C PHE A 87 5.22 9.31 -5.82
N THR A 88 4.81 8.10 -5.45
CA THR A 88 4.65 7.74 -4.04
C THR A 88 5.97 7.82 -3.27
N ALA A 89 7.07 7.33 -3.87
CA ALA A 89 8.40 7.41 -3.28
C ALA A 89 8.89 8.85 -3.11
N PHE A 90 8.59 9.75 -4.06
CA PHE A 90 8.90 11.17 -3.93
C PHE A 90 8.21 11.79 -2.71
N GLY A 91 6.94 11.43 -2.47
CA GLY A 91 6.24 11.83 -1.24
C GLY A 91 6.97 11.38 0.03
N GLY A 92 7.63 10.21 0.01
CA GLY A 92 8.41 9.72 1.14
C GLY A 92 9.65 10.58 1.46
N VAL A 93 10.25 11.23 0.46
CA VAL A 93 11.35 12.18 0.70
C VAL A 93 10.84 13.41 1.46
N VAL A 94 9.67 13.93 1.09
CA VAL A 94 9.02 15.02 1.83
C VAL A 94 8.66 14.57 3.24
N PHE A 95 8.14 13.35 3.40
CA PHE A 95 7.77 12.77 4.68
C PHE A 95 8.96 12.67 5.65
N ALA A 96 10.15 12.32 5.15
CA ALA A 96 11.38 12.22 5.93
C ALA A 96 11.89 13.56 6.48
N THR A 97 11.34 14.70 6.03
CA THR A 97 11.68 16.03 6.56
C THR A 97 10.93 16.40 7.84
N TYR A 98 10.00 15.53 8.30
CA TYR A 98 9.07 15.80 9.42
C TYR A 98 8.29 17.11 9.23
N PRO A 99 7.51 17.21 8.16
CA PRO A 99 6.80 18.43 7.83
C PRO A 99 5.67 18.72 8.83
N SER A 100 5.17 19.96 8.82
CA SER A 100 4.04 20.37 9.65
C SER A 100 2.76 19.57 9.34
N PHE A 101 1.83 19.55 10.29
CA PHE A 101 0.56 18.82 10.17
C PHE A 101 -0.22 19.14 8.87
N LEU A 102 -0.28 20.40 8.47
CA LEU A 102 -0.94 20.80 7.22
C LEU A 102 -0.26 20.16 5.99
N VAL A 103 1.08 20.15 5.96
CA VAL A 103 1.83 19.52 4.86
C VAL A 103 1.64 18.00 4.88
N LEU A 104 1.53 17.38 6.06
CA LEU A 104 1.18 15.96 6.18
C LEU A 104 -0.22 15.68 5.61
N GLN A 105 -1.21 16.52 5.88
CA GLN A 105 -2.55 16.36 5.29
C GLN A 105 -2.51 16.42 3.76
N ILE A 106 -1.78 17.39 3.20
CA ILE A 106 -1.58 17.48 1.74
C ILE A 106 -0.86 16.25 1.20
N LEU A 107 0.15 15.77 1.89
CA LEU A 107 0.93 14.59 1.50
C LEU A 107 0.07 13.31 1.52
N TYR A 108 -0.78 13.14 2.53
CA TYR A 108 -1.71 12.01 2.59
C TYR A 108 -2.76 12.08 1.48
N GLY A 109 -3.27 13.28 1.17
CA GLY A 109 -4.11 13.49 -0.01
C GLY A 109 -3.38 13.15 -1.32
N TYR A 110 -2.14 13.58 -1.46
CA TYR A 110 -1.27 13.24 -2.58
C TYR A 110 -1.08 11.72 -2.72
N TRP A 111 -0.83 11.00 -1.61
CA TRP A 111 -0.75 9.55 -1.64
C TRP A 111 -2.09 8.88 -1.97
N GLY A 112 -3.22 9.42 -1.51
CA GLY A 112 -4.54 8.97 -1.93
C GLY A 112 -4.74 9.03 -3.45
N PHE A 113 -4.19 10.07 -4.09
CA PHE A 113 -4.17 10.19 -5.53
C PHE A 113 -3.20 9.20 -6.18
N THR A 114 -1.94 9.17 -5.79
CA THR A 114 -0.92 8.35 -6.47
C THR A 114 -1.23 6.85 -6.35
N THR A 115 -1.66 6.38 -5.19
CA THR A 115 -1.90 4.97 -4.92
C THR A 115 -3.23 4.44 -5.49
N VAL A 116 -4.23 5.30 -5.65
CA VAL A 116 -5.55 4.86 -6.12
C VAL A 116 -5.79 5.24 -7.57
N PHE A 117 -5.60 6.51 -7.94
CA PHE A 117 -5.86 6.99 -9.30
C PHE A 117 -4.94 6.33 -10.34
N LEU A 118 -3.64 6.26 -10.04
CA LEU A 118 -2.66 5.73 -10.99
C LEU A 118 -2.45 4.22 -10.84
N PHE A 119 -2.42 3.73 -9.59
CA PHE A 119 -1.95 2.37 -9.31
C PHE A 119 -3.07 1.34 -9.29
N TRP A 120 -4.12 1.57 -8.51
CA TRP A 120 -5.07 0.51 -8.13
C TRP A 120 -5.77 -0.13 -9.33
N GLY A 121 -6.33 0.67 -10.23
CA GLY A 121 -6.97 0.20 -11.45
C GLY A 121 -6.01 -0.57 -12.36
N ALA A 122 -4.78 -0.07 -12.48
CA ALA A 122 -3.74 -0.71 -13.28
C ALA A 122 -3.30 -2.07 -12.72
N MET A 123 -3.17 -2.17 -11.38
CA MET A 123 -2.85 -3.43 -10.71
C MET A 123 -3.96 -4.47 -10.90
N ILE A 124 -5.23 -4.10 -10.72
CA ILE A 124 -6.36 -5.00 -10.95
C ILE A 124 -6.39 -5.46 -12.40
N LYS A 125 -6.21 -4.56 -13.37
CA LYS A 125 -6.14 -4.90 -14.79
C LYS A 125 -5.01 -5.89 -15.07
N ALA A 126 -3.80 -5.63 -14.57
CA ALA A 126 -2.66 -6.51 -14.75
C ALA A 126 -2.86 -7.90 -14.14
N THR A 127 -3.48 -7.96 -12.95
CA THR A 127 -3.81 -9.23 -12.27
C THR A 127 -4.84 -10.03 -13.08
N ARG A 128 -5.86 -9.38 -13.63
CA ARG A 128 -6.84 -10.02 -14.52
C ARG A 128 -6.19 -10.58 -15.79
N ILE A 129 -5.29 -9.81 -16.41
CA ILE A 129 -4.54 -10.24 -17.60
C ILE A 129 -3.67 -11.46 -17.27
N TRP A 130 -3.03 -11.47 -16.09
CA TRP A 130 -2.24 -12.61 -15.63
C TRP A 130 -3.09 -13.86 -15.38
N GLY A 131 -4.22 -13.73 -14.70
CA GLY A 131 -5.14 -14.82 -14.39
C GLY A 131 -5.87 -15.39 -15.60
N GLY A 132 -6.04 -14.59 -16.67
CA GLY A 132 -6.82 -14.96 -17.85
C GLY A 132 -8.28 -15.21 -17.50
N THR A 133 -9.00 -15.91 -18.40
CA THR A 133 -10.46 -16.14 -18.25
C THR A 133 -10.81 -17.17 -17.16
N ASN A 134 -9.93 -18.14 -16.91
CA ASN A 134 -10.28 -19.33 -16.11
C ASN A 134 -9.64 -19.36 -14.70
N SER A 135 -8.72 -18.46 -14.38
CA SER A 135 -7.93 -18.50 -13.14
C SER A 135 -7.88 -17.15 -12.41
N GLN A 136 -8.91 -16.31 -12.56
CA GLN A 136 -8.92 -14.99 -11.93
C GLN A 136 -8.95 -15.09 -10.39
N GLY A 137 -9.76 -15.96 -9.81
CA GLY A 137 -9.81 -16.18 -8.38
C GLY A 137 -8.44 -16.56 -7.79
N GLN A 138 -7.74 -17.48 -8.44
CA GLN A 138 -6.37 -17.86 -8.04
C GLN A 138 -5.38 -16.70 -8.17
N ALA A 139 -5.50 -15.88 -9.22
CA ALA A 139 -4.63 -14.72 -9.41
C ALA A 139 -4.76 -13.70 -8.28
N PHE A 140 -5.99 -13.39 -7.87
CA PHE A 140 -6.25 -12.48 -6.76
C PHE A 140 -5.85 -13.09 -5.41
N SER A 141 -6.10 -14.39 -5.19
CA SER A 141 -5.64 -15.07 -3.95
C SER A 141 -4.12 -15.05 -3.81
N PHE A 142 -3.38 -15.31 -4.90
CA PHE A 142 -1.91 -15.19 -4.88
C PHE A 142 -1.45 -13.75 -4.70
N LEU A 143 -2.15 -12.77 -5.29
CA LEU A 143 -1.83 -11.37 -5.12
C LEU A 143 -1.99 -10.96 -3.64
N ASP A 144 -3.14 -11.23 -3.04
CA ASP A 144 -3.45 -10.78 -1.68
C ASP A 144 -2.62 -11.53 -0.63
N GLY A 145 -2.53 -12.87 -0.69
CA GLY A 145 -1.66 -13.63 0.21
C GLY A 145 -0.17 -13.27 0.06
N GLY A 146 0.28 -13.03 -1.17
CA GLY A 146 1.66 -12.61 -1.42
C GLY A 146 1.94 -11.20 -0.88
N ARG A 147 0.97 -10.29 -0.93
CA ARG A 147 1.10 -8.95 -0.36
C ARG A 147 1.30 -8.99 1.15
N GLY A 148 0.55 -9.84 1.88
CA GLY A 148 0.77 -10.04 3.31
C GLY A 148 2.20 -10.49 3.64
N LEU A 149 2.79 -11.42 2.86
CA LEU A 149 4.19 -11.81 3.02
C LEU A 149 5.16 -10.64 2.79
N VAL A 150 4.92 -9.80 1.79
CA VAL A 150 5.73 -8.60 1.53
C VAL A 150 5.60 -7.60 2.67
N ALA A 151 4.38 -7.36 3.17
CA ALA A 151 4.13 -6.49 4.32
C ALA A 151 4.91 -6.94 5.55
N ALA A 152 4.83 -8.23 5.91
CA ALA A 152 5.56 -8.81 7.02
C ALA A 152 7.09 -8.69 6.86
N SER A 153 7.59 -8.97 5.66
CA SER A 153 9.02 -8.87 5.36
C SER A 153 9.53 -7.43 5.46
N MET A 154 8.82 -6.48 4.85
CA MET A 154 9.20 -5.06 4.87
C MET A 154 9.09 -4.46 6.28
N SER A 155 8.05 -4.82 7.03
CA SER A 155 7.91 -4.43 8.43
C SER A 155 9.08 -4.96 9.27
N SER A 156 9.50 -6.22 9.07
CA SER A 156 10.65 -6.81 9.76
C SER A 156 11.96 -6.08 9.43
N ILE A 157 12.18 -5.77 8.16
CA ILE A 157 13.34 -4.98 7.73
C ILE A 157 13.29 -3.57 8.32
N GLY A 158 12.13 -2.94 8.36
CA GLY A 158 11.93 -1.64 8.97
C GLY A 158 12.30 -1.64 10.46
N VAL A 159 11.84 -2.64 11.22
CA VAL A 159 12.19 -2.81 12.63
C VAL A 159 13.70 -3.05 12.83
N LEU A 160 14.32 -3.86 11.98
CA LEU A 160 15.77 -4.08 12.03
C LEU A 160 16.57 -2.80 11.74
N ILE A 161 16.15 -2.01 10.76
CA ILE A 161 16.78 -0.72 10.48
C ILE A 161 16.61 0.22 11.67
N PHE A 162 15.41 0.33 12.20
CA PHE A 162 15.12 1.17 13.35
C PHE A 162 15.99 0.79 14.56
N SER A 163 16.07 -0.50 14.91
CA SER A 163 16.89 -0.99 16.02
C SER A 163 18.39 -0.77 15.80
N PHE A 164 18.88 -0.89 14.56
CA PHE A 164 20.29 -0.70 14.24
C PHE A 164 20.76 0.75 14.45
N PHE A 165 19.87 1.72 14.21
CA PHE A 165 20.19 3.14 14.38
C PHE A 165 19.82 3.69 15.77
N LEU A 166 19.15 2.91 16.63
CA LEU A 166 19.03 3.20 18.04
C LEU A 166 20.32 2.81 18.75
N VAL A 167 21.19 3.76 19.01
CA VAL A 167 22.56 3.56 19.51
C VAL A 167 22.62 3.28 21.03
N THR A 168 21.52 3.47 21.77
CA THR A 168 21.46 3.38 23.25
C THR A 168 20.32 2.48 23.70
N GLU A 169 20.36 2.02 24.95
CA GLU A 169 19.20 1.37 25.58
C GLU A 169 17.96 2.26 25.44
N ILE A 170 16.84 1.66 25.07
CA ILE A 170 15.63 2.33 24.56
C ILE A 170 15.08 3.34 25.57
N GLU A 171 15.21 3.05 26.88
CA GLU A 171 14.77 3.93 27.98
C GLU A 171 15.53 5.27 28.04
N LEU A 172 16.74 5.36 27.47
CA LEU A 172 17.58 6.54 27.47
C LEU A 172 17.59 7.28 26.13
N THR A 173 16.83 6.81 25.12
CA THR A 173 16.82 7.40 23.78
C THR A 173 16.09 8.73 23.75
N THR A 174 16.75 9.76 23.28
CA THR A 174 16.17 11.08 23.08
C THR A 174 15.24 11.11 21.86
N LEU A 175 14.26 12.02 21.86
CA LEU A 175 13.39 12.25 20.70
C LEU A 175 14.18 12.51 19.41
N SER A 176 15.32 13.18 19.50
CA SER A 176 16.19 13.44 18.34
C SER A 176 16.75 12.16 17.74
N GLN A 177 17.18 11.21 18.57
CA GLN A 177 17.68 9.90 18.11
C GLN A 177 16.57 9.06 17.50
N ARG A 178 15.37 9.06 18.09
CA ARG A 178 14.17 8.39 17.51
C ARG A 178 13.81 8.99 16.15
N LYS A 179 13.81 10.31 16.02
CA LYS A 179 13.60 11.01 14.73
C LYS A 179 14.64 10.60 13.68
N GLU A 180 15.90 10.51 14.07
CA GLU A 180 16.96 10.12 13.15
C GLU A 180 16.83 8.67 12.71
N ALA A 181 16.65 7.73 13.64
CA ALA A 181 16.43 6.31 13.33
C ALA A 181 15.20 6.11 12.43
N PHE A 182 14.07 6.75 12.75
CA PHE A 182 12.86 6.63 11.95
C PHE A 182 12.99 7.29 10.57
N ARG A 183 13.79 8.35 10.44
CA ARG A 183 14.13 8.95 9.14
C ARG A 183 14.81 7.95 8.21
N TYR A 184 15.73 7.14 8.71
CA TYR A 184 16.37 6.09 7.91
C TYR A 184 15.36 5.03 7.44
N VAL A 185 14.41 4.65 8.29
CA VAL A 185 13.32 3.74 7.89
C VAL A 185 12.48 4.35 6.77
N ILE A 186 12.09 5.62 6.86
CA ILE A 186 11.32 6.33 5.82
C ILE A 186 12.11 6.40 4.51
N LEU A 187 13.38 6.81 4.57
CA LEU A 187 14.22 6.95 3.37
C LEU A 187 14.50 5.60 2.71
N PHE A 188 14.78 4.56 3.49
CA PHE A 188 14.93 3.21 2.98
C PHE A 188 13.64 2.72 2.31
N SER A 189 12.50 2.92 2.95
CA SER A 189 11.19 2.58 2.38
C SER A 189 10.94 3.33 1.06
N SER A 190 11.25 4.61 1.01
CA SER A 190 11.14 5.44 -0.20
C SER A 190 12.04 4.92 -1.32
N PHE A 191 13.27 4.55 -0.98
CA PHE A 191 14.24 3.98 -1.94
C PHE A 191 13.73 2.63 -2.52
N ILE A 192 13.22 1.74 -1.68
CA ILE A 192 12.68 0.44 -2.12
C ILE A 192 11.47 0.64 -3.05
N VAL A 193 10.55 1.54 -2.69
CA VAL A 193 9.38 1.88 -3.52
C VAL A 193 9.82 2.43 -4.87
N PHE A 194 10.77 3.37 -4.87
CA PHE A 194 11.33 3.96 -6.09
C PHE A 194 12.02 2.92 -6.97
N PHE A 195 12.88 2.10 -6.38
CA PHE A 195 13.61 1.07 -7.11
C PHE A 195 12.68 0.01 -7.70
N THR A 196 11.61 -0.34 -6.99
CA THR A 196 10.56 -1.23 -7.51
C THR A 196 9.89 -0.63 -8.75
N GLY A 197 9.71 0.68 -8.81
CA GLY A 197 9.23 1.37 -10.01
C GLY A 197 10.11 1.09 -11.24
N PHE A 198 11.43 1.12 -11.10
CA PHE A 198 12.36 0.74 -12.19
C PHE A 198 12.25 -0.74 -12.54
N ILE A 199 12.21 -1.62 -11.54
CA ILE A 199 12.06 -3.05 -11.77
C ILE A 199 10.78 -3.33 -12.59
N ILE A 200 9.66 -2.73 -12.22
CA ILE A 200 8.40 -2.84 -12.96
C ILE A 200 8.56 -2.31 -14.38
N LEU A 201 9.17 -1.15 -14.55
CA LEU A 201 9.31 -0.51 -15.86
C LEU A 201 10.13 -1.34 -16.84
N PHE A 202 11.15 -2.06 -16.38
CA PHE A 202 12.04 -2.83 -17.25
C PHE A 202 11.67 -4.31 -17.35
N LEU A 203 11.23 -4.93 -16.25
CA LEU A 203 11.03 -6.38 -16.18
C LEU A 203 9.60 -6.83 -16.43
N MET A 204 8.60 -5.99 -16.10
CA MET A 204 7.19 -6.34 -16.32
C MET A 204 6.88 -6.29 -17.82
N LYS A 205 6.55 -7.43 -18.38
CA LYS A 205 6.17 -7.52 -19.80
C LYS A 205 4.70 -7.17 -19.97
N ASN A 206 4.42 -6.20 -20.84
CA ASN A 206 3.07 -6.03 -21.35
C ASN A 206 2.76 -7.25 -22.24
N LYS A 207 1.78 -8.07 -21.86
CA LYS A 207 1.05 -8.81 -22.88
C LYS A 207 0.25 -7.74 -23.63
N GLU A 208 0.46 -7.65 -24.93
CA GLU A 208 -0.38 -6.82 -25.78
C GLU A 208 -1.83 -7.14 -25.46
N ASP A 209 -2.60 -6.12 -25.16
CA ASP A 209 -4.00 -6.24 -24.84
C ASP A 209 -4.73 -6.81 -26.06
N THR A 210 -4.83 -8.13 -26.16
CA THR A 210 -5.80 -8.79 -27.06
C THR A 210 -7.23 -8.61 -26.53
N VAL A 211 -7.38 -7.98 -25.37
CA VAL A 211 -8.67 -7.49 -24.92
C VAL A 211 -8.95 -6.22 -25.72
N GLN A 212 -9.74 -6.38 -26.78
CA GLN A 212 -10.33 -5.26 -27.49
C GLN A 212 -10.84 -4.25 -26.47
N THR A 213 -10.21 -3.09 -26.44
CA THR A 213 -10.79 -1.92 -25.79
C THR A 213 -12.08 -1.61 -26.54
N THR A 214 -13.14 -2.25 -26.10
CA THR A 214 -14.47 -1.72 -26.43
C THR A 214 -14.46 -0.31 -25.83
N ASN A 215 -14.46 0.68 -26.70
CA ASN A 215 -14.54 2.10 -26.40
C ASN A 215 -15.88 2.49 -25.72
N ASN A 216 -16.41 1.60 -24.92
CA ASN A 216 -17.58 1.86 -24.10
C ASN A 216 -17.08 2.51 -22.81
N PHE A 217 -16.90 3.83 -22.84
CA PHE A 217 -17.01 4.64 -21.63
C PHE A 217 -18.18 4.07 -20.83
N SER A 218 -17.93 3.60 -19.60
CA SER A 218 -19.01 3.17 -18.72
C SER A 218 -19.99 4.32 -18.61
N SER A 219 -21.05 4.26 -19.40
CA SER A 219 -22.06 5.31 -19.43
C SER A 219 -22.64 5.43 -18.00
N ILE A 220 -22.91 6.63 -17.53
CA ILE A 220 -23.62 6.88 -16.26
C ILE A 220 -24.88 5.98 -16.18
N SER A 221 -25.49 5.68 -17.31
CA SER A 221 -26.59 4.71 -17.46
C SER A 221 -26.20 3.29 -17.00
N GLN A 222 -24.99 2.81 -17.30
CA GLN A 222 -24.50 1.49 -16.87
C GLN A 222 -24.26 1.45 -15.36
N ILE A 223 -23.68 2.51 -14.79
CA ILE A 223 -23.49 2.65 -13.34
C ILE A 223 -24.84 2.61 -12.63
N LYS A 224 -25.82 3.37 -13.11
CA LYS A 224 -27.19 3.34 -12.55
C LYS A 224 -27.85 1.96 -12.65
N LYS A 225 -27.61 1.21 -13.72
CA LYS A 225 -28.13 -0.18 -13.85
C LYS A 225 -27.46 -1.12 -12.84
N THR A 226 -26.15 -1.02 -12.67
CA THR A 226 -25.38 -1.84 -11.71
C THR A 226 -25.83 -1.58 -10.27
N LEU A 227 -26.03 -0.33 -9.89
CA LEU A 227 -26.51 0.05 -8.55
C LEU A 227 -27.93 -0.41 -8.22
N LYS A 228 -28.72 -0.83 -9.23
CA LYS A 228 -30.05 -1.43 -9.01
C LYS A 228 -30.00 -2.92 -8.66
N ILE A 229 -28.86 -3.57 -8.78
CA ILE A 229 -28.68 -5.00 -8.51
C ILE A 229 -28.49 -5.20 -7.00
N PRO A 230 -29.38 -5.90 -6.26
CA PRO A 230 -29.25 -6.08 -4.81
C PRO A 230 -27.95 -6.77 -4.38
N SER A 231 -27.47 -7.74 -5.17
CA SER A 231 -26.23 -8.45 -4.89
C SER A 231 -25.00 -7.52 -4.84
N VAL A 232 -25.01 -6.39 -5.55
CA VAL A 232 -23.94 -5.40 -5.51
C VAL A 232 -23.84 -4.77 -4.13
N TRP A 233 -24.98 -4.39 -3.55
CA TRP A 233 -25.04 -3.82 -2.20
C TRP A 233 -24.64 -4.84 -1.13
N LEU A 234 -25.09 -6.09 -1.25
CA LEU A 234 -24.68 -7.15 -0.32
C LEU A 234 -23.16 -7.37 -0.35
N ILE A 235 -22.56 -7.44 -1.53
CA ILE A 235 -21.10 -7.58 -1.68
C ILE A 235 -20.39 -6.35 -1.08
N MET A 236 -20.88 -5.14 -1.32
CA MET A 236 -20.31 -3.92 -0.74
C MET A 236 -20.33 -3.95 0.79
N ILE A 237 -21.45 -4.38 1.40
CA ILE A 237 -21.58 -4.51 2.85
C ILE A 237 -20.61 -5.55 3.40
N ILE A 238 -20.48 -6.71 2.75
CA ILE A 238 -19.54 -7.77 3.15
C ILE A 238 -18.11 -7.24 3.11
N ILE A 239 -17.71 -6.56 2.03
CA ILE A 239 -16.37 -5.99 1.87
C ILE A 239 -16.10 -4.94 2.97
N VAL A 240 -17.05 -4.03 3.21
CA VAL A 240 -16.91 -2.99 4.24
C VAL A 240 -16.79 -3.63 5.63
N SER A 241 -17.62 -4.62 5.95
CA SER A 241 -17.60 -5.29 7.26
C SER A 241 -16.28 -6.04 7.48
N ALA A 242 -15.78 -6.75 6.47
CA ALA A 242 -14.49 -7.42 6.53
C ALA A 242 -13.34 -6.42 6.71
N TYR A 243 -13.39 -5.30 5.99
CA TYR A 243 -12.38 -4.25 6.08
C TYR A 243 -12.39 -3.55 7.45
N VAL A 244 -13.55 -3.30 8.05
CA VAL A 244 -13.66 -2.74 9.41
C VAL A 244 -13.04 -3.70 10.42
N GLY A 245 -13.32 -5.01 10.33
CA GLY A 245 -12.70 -6.02 11.19
C GLY A 245 -11.17 -6.05 11.05
N TYR A 246 -10.68 -6.00 9.81
CA TYR A 246 -9.24 -5.91 9.53
C TYR A 246 -8.59 -4.66 10.16
N LYS A 247 -9.26 -3.50 10.09
CA LYS A 247 -8.72 -2.23 10.59
C LYS A 247 -8.46 -2.20 12.10
N VAL A 248 -9.05 -3.11 12.88
CA VAL A 248 -8.74 -3.24 14.31
C VAL A 248 -7.27 -3.59 14.54
N THR A 249 -6.64 -4.29 13.62
CA THR A 249 -5.21 -4.65 13.73
C THR A 249 -4.27 -3.43 13.71
N ASP A 250 -4.70 -2.30 13.15
CA ASP A 250 -3.89 -1.08 13.06
C ASP A 250 -3.54 -0.46 14.43
N ILE A 251 -4.27 -0.81 15.49
CA ILE A 251 -4.05 -0.25 16.82
C ILE A 251 -3.26 -1.16 17.78
N TYR A 252 -2.87 -2.36 17.37
CA TYR A 252 -2.21 -3.32 18.26
C TYR A 252 -0.85 -2.83 18.77
N SER A 253 -0.04 -2.17 17.97
CA SER A 253 1.23 -1.59 18.44
C SER A 253 1.00 -0.46 19.45
N LEU A 254 -0.06 0.31 19.30
CA LEU A 254 -0.47 1.33 20.26
C LEU A 254 -0.97 0.71 21.58
N TYR A 255 -1.79 -0.34 21.48
CA TYR A 255 -2.25 -1.08 22.66
C TYR A 255 -1.08 -1.69 23.44
N ALA A 256 -0.09 -2.23 22.74
CA ALA A 256 1.11 -2.75 23.36
C ALA A 256 1.88 -1.67 24.14
N SER A 257 2.03 -0.48 23.56
CA SER A 257 2.70 0.64 24.22
C SER A 257 1.90 1.24 25.38
N GLU A 258 0.61 1.56 25.17
CA GLU A 258 -0.19 2.31 26.17
C GLU A 258 -0.76 1.43 27.29
N VAL A 259 -1.10 0.17 27.01
CA VAL A 259 -1.76 -0.74 27.96
C VAL A 259 -0.80 -1.78 28.52
N MET A 260 0.03 -2.39 27.66
CA MET A 260 1.01 -3.40 28.07
C MET A 260 2.33 -2.76 28.54
N LEU A 261 2.51 -1.45 28.34
CA LEU A 261 3.71 -0.68 28.70
C LEU A 261 4.99 -1.23 28.04
N PHE A 262 4.86 -1.75 26.84
CA PHE A 262 5.99 -2.20 26.04
C PHE A 262 6.77 -1.01 25.47
N ASP A 263 8.07 -1.20 25.28
CA ASP A 263 8.91 -0.19 24.64
C ASP A 263 8.59 -0.05 23.13
N ASP A 264 9.24 0.93 22.47
CA ASP A 264 9.02 1.21 21.05
C ASP A 264 9.35 0.03 20.13
N LEU A 265 10.40 -0.73 20.47
CA LEU A 265 10.84 -1.87 19.68
C LEU A 265 9.91 -3.07 19.86
N GLU A 266 9.50 -3.34 21.10
CA GLU A 266 8.53 -4.39 21.44
C GLU A 266 7.17 -4.08 20.80
N SER A 267 6.71 -2.84 20.90
CA SER A 267 5.47 -2.38 20.29
C SER A 267 5.50 -2.48 18.75
N ALA A 268 6.64 -2.13 18.12
CA ALA A 268 6.84 -2.29 16.69
C ALA A 268 6.88 -3.78 16.27
N ASN A 269 7.44 -4.66 17.11
CA ASN A 269 7.43 -6.11 16.87
C ASN A 269 6.00 -6.68 16.88
N ILE A 270 5.12 -6.20 17.78
CA ILE A 270 3.70 -6.58 17.77
C ILE A 270 3.02 -6.07 16.51
N GLY A 271 3.27 -4.81 16.13
CA GLY A 271 2.78 -4.24 14.86
C GLY A 271 3.23 -5.05 13.64
N ARG A 272 4.46 -5.58 13.66
CA ARG A 272 4.98 -6.47 12.62
C ARG A 272 4.25 -7.81 12.57
N CYS A 273 3.97 -8.43 13.74
CA CYS A 273 3.25 -9.70 13.81
C CYS A 273 1.85 -9.59 13.20
N ASN A 274 1.20 -8.43 13.29
CA ASN A 274 -0.09 -8.20 12.64
C ASN A 274 -0.01 -8.30 11.12
N CYS A 275 1.09 -7.87 10.51
CA CYS A 275 1.29 -8.03 9.07
C CYS A 275 1.41 -9.51 8.64
N THR A 276 1.70 -10.43 9.58
CA THR A 276 1.72 -11.89 9.30
C THR A 276 0.34 -12.52 9.43
N LEU A 277 -0.60 -11.90 10.16
CA LEU A 277 -1.98 -12.36 10.29
C LEU A 277 -2.84 -12.00 9.05
N ASP A 278 -2.33 -11.15 8.18
CA ASP A 278 -2.95 -10.78 6.89
C ASP A 278 -2.80 -11.89 5.82
N LEU A 279 -2.21 -13.03 6.17
CA LEU A 279 -2.02 -14.22 5.33
C LEU A 279 -3.18 -15.20 5.51
#